data_4f521eeac135a8b5656513015af2e9a1
#
_entry.id   4f521eeac135a8b5656513015af2e9a1
#
_cell.length_a   1.000
_cell.length_b   1.000
_cell.length_c   1.000
_cell.angle_alpha   90.00
_cell.angle_beta   90.00
_cell.angle_gamma   90.00
#
_symmetry.space_group_name_H-M   'P 1'
#
loop_
_entity.id
_entity.type
_entity.pdbx_description
1 polymer ?
#
loop_
_entity_poly.entity_id
_entity_poly.type
_entity_poly.pdbx_seq_one_letter_code
_entity_poly.pdbx_strand_id
1 'polypeptide(L)'
;MTQMISKTQAPVKRAGRIDPIAFFERFGVLIFMILLLIFFQSQNSNFFSERNIFNILTEVSIYGIMAVGMTFVILTAGIDLSVGSILAVCAMTAAYVIKGDNFTTVDPNAWGGMSWLIGLGICLAMGTAIGFLHGLGVTRLRLPPFIVTLGGMTIWRGLTLVINDGAPIAGFDPGYRWWGRGELLGISIPIWIFALVALGGYLALHKTRWGRFVYA
;
A
#
# COMPACT_ATOMS: atom_id res chain seq x y z
N MET A 1 5.50 -43.72 -58.22
CA MET A 1 4.87 -42.62 -57.47
C MET A 1 5.71 -42.42 -56.22
N THR A 2 6.73 -41.61 -56.37
CA THR A 2 7.79 -41.41 -55.30
C THR A 2 7.49 -40.17 -54.55
N GLN A 3 7.15 -40.28 -53.23
CA GLN A 3 6.93 -39.16 -52.35
C GLN A 3 8.27 -38.57 -51.96
N MET A 4 8.54 -37.33 -52.38
CA MET A 4 9.61 -36.49 -51.85
C MET A 4 9.27 -36.04 -50.46
N ILE A 5 9.96 -36.58 -49.46
CA ILE A 5 9.90 -36.09 -48.09
C ILE A 5 10.76 -34.81 -48.01
N SER A 6 10.09 -33.66 -47.97
CA SER A 6 10.74 -32.39 -47.70
C SER A 6 11.27 -32.41 -46.25
N LYS A 7 12.57 -32.46 -46.08
CA LYS A 7 13.23 -32.25 -44.79
C LYS A 7 13.07 -30.78 -44.41
N THR A 8 12.16 -30.49 -43.52
CA THR A 8 12.06 -29.18 -42.83
C THR A 8 13.32 -29.00 -42.03
N GLN A 9 14.22 -28.14 -42.51
CA GLN A 9 15.42 -27.73 -41.77
C GLN A 9 14.98 -26.96 -40.52
N ALA A 10 15.32 -27.48 -39.34
CA ALA A 10 15.15 -26.80 -38.09
C ALA A 10 15.93 -25.47 -38.13
N PRO A 11 15.37 -24.38 -37.58
CA PRO A 11 16.05 -23.09 -37.57
C PRO A 11 17.34 -23.18 -36.79
N VAL A 12 18.45 -22.90 -37.48
CA VAL A 12 19.78 -22.80 -36.86
C VAL A 12 19.73 -21.71 -35.81
N LYS A 13 19.79 -22.08 -34.52
CA LYS A 13 20.00 -21.14 -33.40
C LYS A 13 21.32 -20.41 -33.64
N ARG A 14 21.26 -19.19 -34.18
CA ARG A 14 22.39 -18.27 -34.18
C ARG A 14 22.74 -17.91 -32.74
N ALA A 15 23.76 -18.55 -32.23
CA ALA A 15 24.35 -18.18 -30.94
C ALA A 15 24.96 -16.77 -31.03
N GLY A 16 24.64 -15.91 -30.07
CA GLY A 16 25.56 -14.86 -29.65
C GLY A 16 25.37 -13.45 -30.18
N ARG A 17 24.25 -13.06 -30.80
CA ARG A 17 23.96 -11.63 -30.98
C ARG A 17 22.96 -11.20 -29.90
N ILE A 18 23.43 -10.40 -28.93
CA ILE A 18 22.51 -9.72 -27.99
C ILE A 18 21.64 -8.83 -28.88
N ASP A 19 20.39 -9.18 -29.01
CA ASP A 19 19.42 -8.29 -29.68
C ASP A 19 19.22 -7.08 -28.78
N PRO A 20 19.67 -5.88 -29.22
CA PRO A 20 19.57 -4.67 -28.39
C PRO A 20 18.12 -4.35 -28.03
N ILE A 21 17.16 -4.69 -28.88
CA ILE A 21 15.75 -4.44 -28.63
C ILE A 21 15.28 -5.35 -27.48
N ALA A 22 15.56 -6.64 -27.55
CA ALA A 22 15.22 -7.59 -26.49
C ALA A 22 15.91 -7.27 -25.15
N PHE A 23 17.11 -6.69 -25.19
CA PHE A 23 17.81 -6.21 -23.99
C PHE A 23 17.08 -5.01 -23.38
N PHE A 24 16.70 -4.00 -24.17
CA PHE A 24 15.96 -2.84 -23.69
C PHE A 24 14.53 -3.21 -23.23
N GLU A 25 13.85 -4.12 -23.89
CA GLU A 25 12.55 -4.64 -23.43
C GLU A 25 12.67 -5.28 -22.03
N ARG A 26 13.75 -6.00 -21.79
CA ARG A 26 13.95 -6.71 -20.53
C ARG A 26 14.47 -5.83 -19.39
N PHE A 27 15.38 -4.90 -19.70
CA PHE A 27 16.11 -4.10 -18.71
C PHE A 27 15.81 -2.59 -18.77
N GLY A 28 15.01 -2.13 -19.72
CA GLY A 28 14.77 -0.70 -19.96
C GLY A 28 14.26 0.04 -18.73
N VAL A 29 13.32 -0.56 -17.98
CA VAL A 29 12.80 0.03 -16.73
C VAL A 29 13.90 0.14 -15.68
N LEU A 30 14.75 -0.88 -15.56
CA LEU A 30 15.87 -0.87 -14.60
C LEU A 30 16.92 0.18 -14.97
N ILE A 31 17.27 0.26 -16.27
CA ILE A 31 18.21 1.28 -16.79
C ILE A 31 17.66 2.68 -16.54
N PHE A 32 16.40 2.91 -16.87
CA PHE A 32 15.74 4.20 -16.62
C PHE A 32 15.74 4.57 -15.13
N MET A 33 15.43 3.61 -14.25
CA MET A 33 15.48 3.81 -12.81
C MET A 33 16.88 4.20 -12.33
N ILE A 34 17.93 3.49 -12.81
CA ILE A 34 19.33 3.80 -12.45
C ILE A 34 19.71 5.21 -12.93
N LEU A 35 19.33 5.58 -14.16
CA LEU A 35 19.58 6.90 -14.69
C LEU A 35 18.90 8.00 -13.86
N LEU A 36 17.66 7.78 -13.42
CA LEU A 36 16.97 8.70 -12.50
C LEU A 36 17.68 8.83 -11.16
N LEU A 37 18.13 7.72 -10.56
CA LEU A 37 18.85 7.75 -9.30
C LEU A 37 20.15 8.55 -9.42
N ILE A 38 20.93 8.34 -10.49
CA ILE A 38 22.14 9.11 -10.79
C ILE A 38 21.82 10.58 -10.99
N PHE A 39 20.77 10.89 -11.75
CA PHE A 39 20.33 12.26 -12.01
C PHE A 39 19.97 12.97 -10.69
N PHE A 40 19.14 12.39 -9.84
CA PHE A 40 18.77 13.02 -8.58
C PHE A 40 19.93 13.16 -7.61
N GLN A 41 20.83 12.18 -7.55
CA GLN A 41 22.07 12.29 -6.77
C GLN A 41 22.97 13.44 -7.27
N SER A 42 23.03 13.68 -8.58
CA SER A 42 23.82 14.78 -9.16
C SER A 42 23.22 16.16 -8.83
N GLN A 43 21.88 16.25 -8.69
CA GLN A 43 21.19 17.48 -8.32
C GLN A 43 21.22 17.78 -6.83
N ASN A 44 21.24 16.73 -5.99
CA ASN A 44 21.26 16.88 -4.54
C ASN A 44 22.13 15.80 -3.91
N SER A 45 23.27 16.21 -3.35
CA SER A 45 24.23 15.30 -2.68
C SER A 45 23.63 14.56 -1.49
N ASN A 46 22.54 15.05 -0.91
CA ASN A 46 21.85 14.40 0.20
C ASN A 46 20.87 13.30 -0.25
N PHE A 47 20.72 13.08 -1.56
CA PHE A 47 19.74 12.10 -2.08
C PHE A 47 19.99 10.68 -1.54
N PHE A 48 21.23 10.23 -1.48
CA PHE A 48 21.61 8.95 -0.85
C PHE A 48 22.08 9.10 0.61
N SER A 49 21.74 10.20 1.29
CA SER A 49 22.01 10.29 2.71
C SER A 49 21.20 9.24 3.48
N GLU A 50 21.77 8.73 4.55
CA GLU A 50 21.13 7.76 5.45
C GLU A 50 19.73 8.22 5.87
N ARG A 51 19.62 9.50 6.27
CA ARG A 51 18.34 10.11 6.66
C ARG A 51 17.30 10.05 5.55
N ASN A 52 17.68 10.35 4.32
CA ASN A 52 16.74 10.33 3.19
C ASN A 52 16.33 8.90 2.83
N ILE A 53 17.26 7.95 2.90
CA ILE A 53 16.95 6.53 2.68
C ILE A 53 15.93 6.04 3.71
N PHE A 54 16.10 6.35 5.01
CA PHE A 54 15.12 5.98 6.03
C PHE A 54 13.76 6.67 5.84
N ASN A 55 13.74 7.93 5.39
CA ASN A 55 12.49 8.60 5.04
C ASN A 55 11.75 7.88 3.90
N ILE A 56 12.47 7.54 2.83
CA ILE A 56 11.90 6.77 1.71
C ILE A 56 11.38 5.41 2.17
N LEU A 57 12.16 4.68 2.98
CA LEU A 57 11.74 3.38 3.50
C LEU A 57 10.50 3.49 4.40
N THR A 58 10.39 4.56 5.18
CA THR A 58 9.21 4.83 6.01
C THR A 58 7.97 5.07 5.15
N GLU A 59 8.07 5.90 4.11
CA GLU A 59 6.95 6.12 3.18
C GLU A 59 6.57 4.84 2.42
N VAL A 60 7.57 4.13 1.88
CA VAL A 60 7.35 2.84 1.20
C VAL A 60 6.67 1.82 2.12
N SER A 61 6.94 1.86 3.42
CA SER A 61 6.32 0.94 4.37
C SER A 61 4.81 1.15 4.48
N ILE A 62 4.33 2.40 4.43
CA ILE A 62 2.90 2.71 4.45
C ILE A 62 2.21 2.14 3.20
N TYR A 63 2.77 2.41 2.02
CA TYR A 63 2.26 1.84 0.77
C TYR A 63 2.40 0.32 0.74
N GLY A 64 3.45 -0.22 1.33
CA GLY A 64 3.69 -1.66 1.46
C GLY A 64 2.61 -2.37 2.27
N ILE A 65 2.18 -1.78 3.38
CA ILE A 65 1.08 -2.33 4.19
C ILE A 65 -0.22 -2.39 3.35
N MET A 66 -0.53 -1.31 2.62
CA MET A 66 -1.68 -1.29 1.71
C MET A 66 -1.54 -2.34 0.60
N ALA A 67 -0.34 -2.49 0.02
CA ALA A 67 -0.07 -3.47 -1.03
C ALA A 67 -0.24 -4.92 -0.57
N VAL A 68 0.09 -5.24 0.69
CA VAL A 68 -0.20 -6.55 1.27
C VAL A 68 -1.71 -6.80 1.28
N GLY A 69 -2.52 -5.84 1.72
CA GLY A 69 -3.98 -5.93 1.65
C GLY A 69 -4.50 -6.09 0.21
N MET A 70 -3.98 -5.27 -0.71
CA MET A 70 -4.34 -5.34 -2.13
C MET A 70 -3.99 -6.68 -2.77
N THR A 71 -2.95 -7.35 -2.31
CA THR A 71 -2.58 -8.69 -2.81
C THR A 71 -3.73 -9.68 -2.61
N PHE A 72 -4.40 -9.67 -1.46
CA PHE A 72 -5.56 -10.54 -1.21
C PHE A 72 -6.72 -10.21 -2.15
N VAL A 73 -6.98 -8.93 -2.41
CA VAL A 73 -8.04 -8.49 -3.32
C VAL A 73 -7.74 -8.92 -4.75
N ILE A 74 -6.50 -8.74 -5.23
CA ILE A 74 -6.09 -9.10 -6.58
C ILE A 74 -6.13 -10.63 -6.79
N LEU A 75 -5.68 -11.40 -5.81
CA LEU A 75 -5.70 -12.87 -5.89
C LEU A 75 -7.13 -13.42 -5.98
N THR A 76 -8.13 -12.72 -5.45
CA THR A 76 -9.54 -13.06 -5.62
C THR A 76 -10.17 -12.43 -6.86
N ALA A 77 -9.36 -12.03 -7.85
CA ALA A 77 -9.79 -11.37 -9.09
C ALA A 77 -10.58 -10.05 -8.85
N GLY A 78 -10.40 -9.42 -7.69
CA GLY A 78 -10.99 -8.12 -7.36
C GLY A 78 -10.09 -6.96 -7.78
N ILE A 79 -10.68 -5.78 -7.90
CA ILE A 79 -9.99 -4.49 -8.04
C ILE A 79 -10.57 -3.56 -6.99
N ASP A 80 -9.73 -3.01 -6.13
CA ASP A 80 -10.14 -2.01 -5.14
C ASP A 80 -9.44 -0.67 -5.38
N LEU A 81 -10.19 0.29 -5.90
CA LEU A 81 -9.73 1.66 -6.12
C LEU A 81 -9.90 2.54 -4.89
N SER A 82 -10.60 2.05 -3.86
CA SER A 82 -11.00 2.85 -2.70
C SER A 82 -9.99 2.82 -1.55
N VAL A 83 -8.98 1.95 -1.60
CA VAL A 83 -8.04 1.70 -0.48
C VAL A 83 -7.43 3.00 0.08
N GLY A 84 -7.01 3.93 -0.79
CA GLY A 84 -6.44 5.20 -0.36
C GLY A 84 -7.46 6.15 0.29
N SER A 85 -8.72 6.17 -0.21
CA SER A 85 -9.79 6.97 0.37
C SER A 85 -10.31 6.37 1.69
N ILE A 86 -10.30 5.06 1.82
CA ILE A 86 -10.61 4.36 3.09
C ILE A 86 -9.55 4.70 4.14
N LEU A 87 -8.27 4.62 3.77
CA LEU A 87 -7.18 5.04 4.66
C LEU A 87 -7.38 6.48 5.13
N ALA A 88 -7.69 7.39 4.20
CA ALA A 88 -7.88 8.81 4.51
C ALA A 88 -9.06 9.05 5.46
N VAL A 89 -10.24 8.46 5.20
CA VAL A 89 -11.41 8.65 6.06
C VAL A 89 -11.22 8.03 7.45
N CYS A 90 -10.59 6.85 7.53
CA CYS A 90 -10.28 6.21 8.82
C CYS A 90 -9.31 7.08 9.64
N ALA A 91 -8.22 7.55 9.02
CA ALA A 91 -7.24 8.40 9.67
C ALA A 91 -7.84 9.74 10.11
N MET A 92 -8.64 10.38 9.27
CA MET A 92 -9.29 11.66 9.59
C MET A 92 -10.31 11.50 10.72
N THR A 93 -11.14 10.45 10.71
CA THR A 93 -12.09 10.17 11.77
C THR A 93 -11.37 9.87 13.09
N ALA A 94 -10.32 9.07 13.06
CA ALA A 94 -9.51 8.80 14.24
C ALA A 94 -8.88 10.08 14.81
N ALA A 95 -8.32 10.92 13.93
CA ALA A 95 -7.75 12.20 14.30
C ALA A 95 -8.79 13.15 14.93
N TYR A 96 -9.98 13.21 14.33
CA TYR A 96 -11.09 14.02 14.84
C TYR A 96 -11.51 13.58 16.25
N VAL A 97 -11.71 12.28 16.45
CA VAL A 97 -12.13 11.73 17.76
C VAL A 97 -11.06 11.94 18.83
N ILE A 98 -9.78 11.76 18.48
CA ILE A 98 -8.67 11.95 19.43
C ILE A 98 -8.53 13.42 19.86
N LYS A 99 -8.72 14.34 18.91
CA LYS A 99 -8.53 15.78 19.14
C LYS A 99 -9.77 16.48 19.72
N GLY A 100 -10.96 15.95 19.50
CA GLY A 100 -12.22 16.60 19.86
C GLY A 100 -12.49 17.89 19.07
N ASP A 101 -13.49 18.65 19.49
CA ASP A 101 -13.96 19.87 18.79
C ASP A 101 -12.96 21.04 18.82
N ASN A 102 -11.96 21.00 19.68
CA ASN A 102 -10.96 22.05 19.84
C ASN A 102 -9.62 21.61 19.24
N PHE A 103 -9.48 21.67 17.94
CA PHE A 103 -8.27 21.26 17.19
C PHE A 103 -6.96 21.98 17.60
N THR A 104 -7.01 22.95 18.51
CA THR A 104 -5.89 23.79 18.87
C THR A 104 -4.99 23.22 19.97
N THR A 105 -5.54 22.42 20.88
CA THR A 105 -4.76 21.83 21.98
C THR A 105 -5.17 20.39 22.24
N VAL A 106 -4.26 19.45 22.01
CA VAL A 106 -4.41 18.11 22.58
C VAL A 106 -4.01 18.21 24.05
N ASP A 107 -4.93 17.95 24.95
CA ASP A 107 -4.52 17.57 26.29
C ASP A 107 -3.79 16.22 26.17
N PRO A 108 -2.47 16.14 26.41
CA PRO A 108 -1.73 14.88 26.31
C PRO A 108 -2.29 13.81 27.24
N ASN A 109 -3.09 14.21 28.23
CA ASN A 109 -3.69 13.35 29.24
C ASN A 109 -5.17 13.03 28.97
N ALA A 110 -5.81 13.64 27.96
CA ALA A 110 -7.24 13.42 27.68
C ALA A 110 -7.61 11.94 27.57
N TRP A 111 -6.68 11.12 27.11
CA TRP A 111 -6.83 9.67 26.94
C TRP A 111 -5.82 8.87 27.77
N GLY A 112 -5.23 9.46 28.82
CA GLY A 112 -4.24 8.77 29.65
C GLY A 112 -3.01 8.27 28.89
N GLY A 113 -2.60 8.95 27.80
CA GLY A 113 -1.50 8.53 26.94
C GLY A 113 -1.86 7.36 25.97
N MET A 114 -3.11 6.91 25.93
CA MET A 114 -3.58 5.81 25.09
C MET A 114 -4.31 6.26 23.82
N SER A 115 -4.12 7.52 23.40
CA SER A 115 -4.72 8.07 22.16
C SER A 115 -4.46 7.22 20.93
N TRP A 116 -3.27 6.61 20.82
CA TRP A 116 -2.91 5.71 19.74
C TRP A 116 -3.75 4.43 19.70
N LEU A 117 -4.13 3.86 20.84
CA LEU A 117 -5.01 2.68 20.90
C LEU A 117 -6.42 3.00 20.39
N ILE A 118 -6.93 4.18 20.76
CA ILE A 118 -8.23 4.66 20.27
C ILE A 118 -8.18 4.87 18.78
N GLY A 119 -7.14 5.56 18.29
CA GLY A 119 -6.92 5.75 16.85
C GLY A 119 -6.84 4.44 16.08
N LEU A 120 -6.05 3.48 16.59
CA LEU A 120 -5.94 2.15 16.00
C LEU A 120 -7.29 1.43 15.99
N GLY A 121 -8.02 1.46 17.11
CA GLY A 121 -9.34 0.84 17.23
C GLY A 121 -10.35 1.41 16.23
N ILE A 122 -10.40 2.73 16.08
CA ILE A 122 -11.27 3.41 15.09
C ILE A 122 -10.89 3.00 13.67
N CYS A 123 -9.60 3.07 13.32
CA CYS A 123 -9.14 2.70 11.99
C CYS A 123 -9.46 1.24 11.64
N LEU A 124 -9.24 0.30 12.55
CA LEU A 124 -9.54 -1.10 12.35
C LEU A 124 -11.06 -1.35 12.23
N ALA A 125 -11.86 -0.75 13.11
CA ALA A 125 -13.31 -0.92 13.09
C ALA A 125 -13.92 -0.33 11.81
N MET A 126 -13.57 0.91 11.47
CA MET A 126 -14.08 1.56 10.26
C MET A 126 -13.59 0.86 8.98
N GLY A 127 -12.29 0.58 8.88
CA GLY A 127 -11.73 -0.12 7.73
C GLY A 127 -12.39 -1.47 7.49
N THR A 128 -12.61 -2.24 8.58
CA THR A 128 -13.33 -3.52 8.51
C THR A 128 -14.79 -3.34 8.09
N ALA A 129 -15.50 -2.37 8.67
CA ALA A 129 -16.89 -2.09 8.33
C ALA A 129 -17.05 -1.68 6.85
N ILE A 130 -16.19 -0.78 6.38
CA ILE A 130 -16.19 -0.33 4.98
C ILE A 130 -15.85 -1.49 4.04
N GLY A 131 -14.80 -2.25 4.35
CA GLY A 131 -14.42 -3.42 3.55
C GLY A 131 -15.54 -4.48 3.52
N PHE A 132 -16.23 -4.70 4.64
CA PHE A 132 -17.39 -5.58 4.70
C PHE A 132 -18.55 -5.08 3.81
N LEU A 133 -18.86 -3.78 3.83
CA LEU A 133 -19.89 -3.18 2.97
C LEU A 133 -19.53 -3.33 1.48
N HIS A 134 -18.28 -3.08 1.09
CA HIS A 134 -17.82 -3.32 -0.27
C HIS A 134 -17.92 -4.80 -0.65
N GLY A 135 -17.52 -5.69 0.25
CA GLY A 135 -17.64 -7.13 0.06
C GLY A 135 -19.09 -7.59 -0.13
N LEU A 136 -20.05 -7.03 0.64
CA LEU A 136 -21.47 -7.29 0.45
C LEU A 136 -21.97 -6.79 -0.92
N GLY A 137 -21.53 -5.59 -1.34
CA GLY A 137 -21.86 -5.04 -2.66
C GLY A 137 -21.44 -5.98 -3.79
N VAL A 138 -20.22 -6.52 -3.70
CA VAL A 138 -19.70 -7.44 -4.71
C VAL A 138 -20.38 -8.81 -4.64
N THR A 139 -20.51 -9.41 -3.44
CA THR A 139 -20.93 -10.81 -3.30
C THR A 139 -22.46 -10.97 -3.28
N ARG A 140 -23.18 -10.13 -2.57
CA ARG A 140 -24.64 -10.22 -2.42
C ARG A 140 -25.38 -9.49 -3.53
N LEU A 141 -24.96 -8.27 -3.87
CA LEU A 141 -25.58 -7.48 -4.92
C LEU A 141 -25.04 -7.82 -6.31
N ARG A 142 -23.99 -8.65 -6.38
CA ARG A 142 -23.33 -9.09 -7.63
C ARG A 142 -22.86 -7.92 -8.51
N LEU A 143 -22.49 -6.83 -7.88
CA LEU A 143 -21.95 -5.67 -8.59
C LEU A 143 -20.47 -5.91 -8.94
N PRO A 144 -19.99 -5.46 -10.10
CA PRO A 144 -18.58 -5.52 -10.43
C PRO A 144 -17.73 -4.82 -9.36
N PRO A 145 -16.61 -5.43 -8.88
CA PRO A 145 -15.75 -4.84 -7.86
C PRO A 145 -15.29 -3.42 -8.19
N PHE A 146 -14.96 -3.18 -9.46
CA PHE A 146 -14.57 -1.86 -9.97
C PHE A 146 -15.65 -0.78 -9.70
N ILE A 147 -16.94 -1.08 -9.93
CA ILE A 147 -18.03 -0.10 -9.73
C ILE A 147 -18.21 0.18 -8.25
N VAL A 148 -18.21 -0.86 -7.40
CA VAL A 148 -18.38 -0.71 -5.96
C VAL A 148 -17.24 0.14 -5.37
N THR A 149 -16.01 -0.14 -5.75
CA THR A 149 -14.84 0.52 -5.18
C THR A 149 -14.61 1.91 -5.76
N LEU A 150 -14.96 2.16 -7.03
CA LEU A 150 -14.96 3.50 -7.62
C LEU A 150 -16.00 4.41 -6.93
N GLY A 151 -17.22 3.92 -6.73
CA GLY A 151 -18.25 4.62 -5.95
C GLY A 151 -17.81 4.87 -4.51
N GLY A 152 -17.24 3.83 -3.87
CA GLY A 152 -16.65 3.94 -2.54
C GLY A 152 -15.53 4.98 -2.46
N MET A 153 -14.62 4.99 -3.43
CA MET A 153 -13.54 5.98 -3.49
C MET A 153 -14.06 7.42 -3.44
N THR A 154 -15.09 7.73 -4.21
CA THR A 154 -15.68 9.08 -4.25
C THR A 154 -16.40 9.44 -2.96
N ILE A 155 -17.17 8.49 -2.40
CA ILE A 155 -17.92 8.69 -1.15
C ILE A 155 -16.95 8.92 0.03
N TRP A 156 -15.96 8.02 0.23
CA TRP A 156 -15.05 8.11 1.35
C TRP A 156 -14.10 9.29 1.24
N ARG A 157 -13.69 9.65 0.02
CA ARG A 157 -12.90 10.86 -0.21
C ARG A 157 -13.70 12.13 0.10
N GLY A 158 -14.94 12.21 -0.36
CA GLY A 158 -15.85 13.31 -0.03
C GLY A 158 -16.06 13.44 1.47
N LEU A 159 -16.34 12.31 2.15
CA LEU A 159 -16.52 12.30 3.61
C LEU A 159 -15.26 12.77 4.36
N THR A 160 -14.07 12.37 3.90
CA THR A 160 -12.79 12.83 4.47
C THR A 160 -12.68 14.35 4.46
N LEU A 161 -13.12 14.99 3.37
CA LEU A 161 -13.07 16.46 3.25
C LEU A 161 -14.11 17.15 4.14
N VAL A 162 -15.27 16.53 4.36
CA VAL A 162 -16.35 17.10 5.20
C VAL A 162 -15.99 17.09 6.68
N ILE A 163 -15.22 16.10 7.17
CA ILE A 163 -14.92 15.93 8.61
C ILE A 163 -14.24 17.16 9.21
N ASN A 164 -13.39 17.87 8.48
CA ASN A 164 -12.66 19.05 8.97
C ASN A 164 -12.52 20.13 7.88
N ASP A 165 -13.56 20.36 7.09
CA ASP A 165 -13.59 21.34 6.01
C ASP A 165 -12.36 21.30 5.09
N GLY A 166 -11.83 20.08 4.85
CA GLY A 166 -10.64 19.83 4.04
C GLY A 166 -9.31 20.22 4.70
N ALA A 167 -9.33 20.73 5.92
CA ALA A 167 -8.12 21.09 6.64
C ALA A 167 -7.44 19.87 7.30
N PRO A 168 -6.10 19.81 7.33
CA PRO A 168 -5.40 18.73 8.03
C PRO A 168 -5.52 18.89 9.55
N ILE A 169 -5.66 17.77 10.25
CA ILE A 169 -5.59 17.71 11.72
C ILE A 169 -4.16 17.37 12.13
N ALA A 170 -3.54 18.22 12.93
CA ALA A 170 -2.15 18.09 13.37
C ALA A 170 -2.00 18.29 14.90
N GLY A 171 -0.79 18.15 15.43
CA GLY A 171 -0.50 18.42 16.83
C GLY A 171 -0.89 17.27 17.76
N PHE A 172 -0.68 16.03 17.38
CA PHE A 172 -0.91 14.86 18.22
C PHE A 172 0.12 14.76 19.36
N ASP A 173 -0.25 14.08 20.42
CA ASP A 173 0.63 13.81 21.56
C ASP A 173 1.88 13.00 21.17
N PRO A 174 2.97 13.06 21.98
CA PRO A 174 4.19 12.34 21.68
C PRO A 174 4.02 10.83 21.55
N GLY A 175 3.13 10.21 22.34
CA GLY A 175 2.84 8.79 22.30
C GLY A 175 2.23 8.36 20.98
N TYR A 176 1.26 9.13 20.48
CA TYR A 176 0.66 8.87 19.15
C TYR A 176 1.70 9.05 18.03
N ARG A 177 2.48 10.16 18.09
CA ARG A 177 3.50 10.43 17.07
C ARG A 177 4.62 9.40 17.02
N TRP A 178 4.93 8.76 18.15
CA TRP A 178 5.96 7.74 18.21
C TRP A 178 5.69 6.55 17.28
N TRP A 179 4.43 6.15 17.11
CA TRP A 179 4.06 5.06 16.19
C TRP A 179 4.30 5.39 14.72
N GLY A 180 4.20 6.67 14.35
CA GLY A 180 4.40 7.11 12.96
C GLY A 180 5.81 7.63 12.65
N ARG A 181 6.54 8.12 13.67
CA ARG A 181 7.84 8.79 13.50
C ARG A 181 8.90 8.35 14.51
N GLY A 182 8.56 7.46 15.41
CA GLY A 182 9.52 6.90 16.36
C GLY A 182 10.46 5.91 15.70
N GLU A 183 11.57 5.64 16.39
CA GLU A 183 12.58 4.69 15.96
C GLU A 183 12.77 3.60 17.01
N LEU A 184 12.97 2.40 16.55
CA LEU A 184 13.36 1.24 17.37
C LEU A 184 14.61 0.63 16.74
N LEU A 185 15.71 0.55 17.52
CA LEU A 185 17.02 0.08 17.05
C LEU A 185 17.55 0.89 15.84
N GLY A 186 17.28 2.20 15.76
CA GLY A 186 17.68 3.06 14.65
C GLY A 186 16.86 2.89 13.37
N ILE A 187 15.77 2.12 13.42
CA ILE A 187 14.87 1.88 12.29
C ILE A 187 13.49 2.43 12.63
N SER A 188 12.86 3.14 11.70
CA SER A 188 11.54 3.73 11.87
C SER A 188 10.47 2.66 12.16
N ILE A 189 9.59 2.94 13.13
CA ILE A 189 8.50 2.02 13.55
C ILE A 189 7.63 1.53 12.39
N PRO A 190 7.19 2.37 11.43
CA PRO A 190 6.42 1.91 10.27
C PRO A 190 7.09 0.78 9.48
N ILE A 191 8.42 0.74 9.40
CA ILE A 191 9.16 -0.33 8.71
C ILE A 191 8.96 -1.66 9.44
N TRP A 192 9.03 -1.65 10.78
CA TRP A 192 8.77 -2.84 11.59
C TRP A 192 7.32 -3.32 11.45
N ILE A 193 6.36 -2.39 11.46
CA ILE A 193 4.94 -2.71 11.27
C ILE A 193 4.74 -3.34 9.87
N PHE A 194 5.33 -2.77 8.83
CA PHE A 194 5.27 -3.34 7.49
C PHE A 194 5.86 -4.74 7.42
N ALA A 195 7.03 -4.97 8.02
CA ALA A 195 7.65 -6.30 8.07
C ALA A 195 6.75 -7.34 8.77
N LEU A 196 6.12 -6.96 9.88
CA LEU A 196 5.18 -7.83 10.60
C LEU A 196 3.92 -8.12 9.78
N VAL A 197 3.35 -7.10 9.13
CA VAL A 197 2.16 -7.25 8.28
C VAL A 197 2.48 -8.10 7.04
N ALA A 198 3.64 -7.88 6.41
CA ALA A 198 4.08 -8.68 5.27
C ALA A 198 4.32 -10.15 5.65
N LEU A 199 4.97 -10.39 6.79
CA LEU A 199 5.14 -11.74 7.32
C LEU A 199 3.79 -12.40 7.64
N GLY A 200 2.89 -11.67 8.30
CA GLY A 200 1.53 -12.14 8.60
C GLY A 200 0.75 -12.48 7.33
N GLY A 201 0.78 -11.61 6.32
CA GLY A 201 0.18 -11.84 5.00
C GLY A 201 0.76 -13.06 4.30
N TYR A 202 2.09 -13.20 4.32
CA TYR A 202 2.77 -14.39 3.77
C TYR A 202 2.34 -15.67 4.47
N LEU A 203 2.31 -15.69 5.80
CA LEU A 203 1.87 -16.85 6.57
C LEU A 203 0.39 -17.16 6.32
N ALA A 204 -0.46 -16.13 6.25
CA ALA A 204 -1.88 -16.28 5.95
C ALA A 204 -2.10 -16.94 4.57
N LEU A 205 -1.40 -16.49 3.55
CA LEU A 205 -1.53 -17.02 2.19
C LEU A 205 -0.92 -18.42 2.04
N HIS A 206 0.27 -18.67 2.60
CA HIS A 206 1.02 -19.90 2.31
C HIS A 206 0.82 -21.01 3.37
N LYS A 207 0.47 -20.66 4.61
CA LYS A 207 0.44 -21.61 5.73
C LYS A 207 -0.96 -21.86 6.29
N THR A 208 -2.00 -21.13 5.83
CA THR A 208 -3.36 -21.30 6.36
C THR A 208 -4.33 -21.92 5.36
N ARG A 209 -5.48 -22.40 5.89
CA ARG A 209 -6.58 -22.89 5.05
C ARG A 209 -7.16 -21.76 4.17
N TRP A 210 -7.18 -20.53 4.66
CA TRP A 210 -7.66 -19.35 3.94
C TRP A 210 -6.86 -19.08 2.67
N GLY A 211 -5.54 -19.20 2.72
CA GLY A 211 -4.71 -19.04 1.55
C GLY A 211 -5.08 -20.00 0.42
N ARG A 212 -5.41 -21.26 0.76
CA ARG A 212 -5.86 -22.23 -0.25
C ARG A 212 -7.17 -21.84 -0.94
N PHE A 213 -8.08 -21.18 -0.23
CA PHE A 213 -9.31 -20.65 -0.84
C PHE A 213 -9.06 -19.41 -1.70
N VAL A 214 -8.07 -18.61 -1.34
CA VAL A 214 -7.69 -17.41 -2.11
C VAL A 214 -7.03 -17.78 -3.43
N TYR A 215 -6.27 -18.89 -3.47
CA TYR A 215 -5.60 -19.37 -4.69
C TYR A 215 -6.45 -20.32 -5.54
N ALA A 216 -7.58 -20.83 -5.05
CA ALA A 216 -8.49 -21.72 -5.77
C ALA A 216 -9.45 -20.97 -6.68
#